data_344702e9a66ef24aa5402d93acbc6583
#
_entry.id   344702e9a66ef24aa5402d93acbc6583
#
_cell.length_a   1.000
_cell.length_b   1.000
_cell.length_c   1.000
_cell.angle_alpha   90.00
_cell.angle_beta   90.00
_cell.angle_gamma   90.00
#
_symmetry.space_group_name_H-M   'P 1'
#
loop_
_entity.id
_entity.type
_entity.pdbx_description
1 polymer ?
#
loop_
_entity_poly.entity_id
_entity_poly.type
_entity_poly.pdbx_seq_one_letter_code
_entity_poly.pdbx_strand_id
1 'polypeptide(L)'
;MTKTLDVREQHDLIFNRWGLGERHPTGLALGFNFAGPPGTGKTICAEAIAHSLGRRLLLVRYAELESLWMGETPKNVAAIFRTARDDRAVLLFDEADAIAARRSTSVDYGFQRESNTVVSVLLQELEWYNGVVIFATNLAANFDPAFERRIRTHVLFEMPGEAERAQIWRVQLHPARTPLAADVDFQALARRYEVSGGDIRNAVLKAALAAAAEPGPDSAKRIHQHHFEASIEEVIAGKRVMRQSQFADEPLVLPEANLVAGATASHASPLVAYALAGAALLVALIALAVALLK
;
A
#
# COMPACT_ATOMS: atom_id res chain seq x y z
N MET A 1 -12.98 9.98 -14.52
CA MET A 1 -12.21 8.91 -15.15
C MET A 1 -12.58 8.68 -16.61
N THR A 2 -13.85 8.56 -16.95
CA THR A 2 -14.38 8.38 -18.32
C THR A 2 -13.81 9.40 -19.33
N LYS A 3 -13.82 10.70 -19.00
CA LYS A 3 -13.29 11.75 -19.88
C LYS A 3 -11.82 11.58 -20.28
N THR A 4 -10.98 11.04 -19.40
CA THR A 4 -9.55 10.86 -19.70
C THR A 4 -9.31 9.66 -20.63
N LEU A 5 -10.15 8.64 -20.55
CA LEU A 5 -10.14 7.51 -21.48
C LEU A 5 -10.62 7.94 -22.87
N ASP A 6 -11.68 8.75 -22.94
CA ASP A 6 -12.18 9.34 -24.20
C ASP A 6 -11.11 10.15 -24.92
N VAL A 7 -10.29 10.94 -24.19
CA VAL A 7 -9.17 11.69 -24.77
C VAL A 7 -8.14 10.77 -25.42
N ARG A 8 -7.93 9.57 -24.88
CA ARG A 8 -7.02 8.60 -25.48
C ARG A 8 -7.58 7.98 -26.76
N GLU A 9 -8.86 7.67 -26.80
CA GLU A 9 -9.53 7.19 -28.03
C GLU A 9 -9.44 8.24 -29.15
N GLN A 10 -9.41 9.52 -28.78
CA GLN A 10 -9.26 10.64 -29.68
C GLN A 10 -7.79 11.05 -29.91
N HIS A 11 -6.83 10.30 -29.38
CA HIS A 11 -5.40 10.64 -29.45
C HIS A 11 -4.94 10.86 -30.91
N ASP A 12 -5.31 9.98 -31.83
CA ASP A 12 -4.96 10.12 -33.25
C ASP A 12 -5.54 11.40 -33.86
N LEU A 13 -6.78 11.73 -33.51
CA LEU A 13 -7.42 12.97 -33.97
C LEU A 13 -6.69 14.20 -33.45
N ILE A 14 -6.37 14.22 -32.16
CA ILE A 14 -5.77 15.39 -31.50
C ILE A 14 -4.32 15.59 -31.95
N PHE A 15 -3.50 14.55 -31.85
CA PHE A 15 -2.06 14.68 -32.03
C PHE A 15 -1.63 14.59 -33.49
N ASN A 16 -2.28 13.75 -34.30
CA ASN A 16 -1.92 13.59 -35.71
C ASN A 16 -2.74 14.51 -36.62
N ARG A 17 -4.09 14.44 -36.55
CA ARG A 17 -4.93 15.18 -37.50
C ARG A 17 -5.04 16.69 -37.19
N TRP A 18 -5.05 17.05 -35.89
CA TRP A 18 -5.04 18.48 -35.49
C TRP A 18 -3.61 19.03 -35.39
N GLY A 19 -2.56 18.20 -35.58
CA GLY A 19 -1.17 18.64 -35.62
C GLY A 19 -0.59 19.03 -34.26
N LEU A 20 -1.27 18.70 -33.13
CA LEU A 20 -0.73 19.02 -31.80
C LEU A 20 0.56 18.27 -31.53
N GLY A 21 0.75 17.05 -32.09
CA GLY A 21 1.97 16.27 -31.94
C GLY A 21 3.23 16.97 -32.48
N GLU A 22 3.10 17.78 -33.52
CA GLU A 22 4.22 18.57 -34.06
C GLU A 22 4.66 19.70 -33.13
N ARG A 23 3.71 20.28 -32.38
CA ARG A 23 3.96 21.36 -31.42
C ARG A 23 4.33 20.86 -30.05
N HIS A 24 3.88 19.65 -29.68
CA HIS A 24 4.08 19.02 -28.38
C HIS A 24 4.61 17.59 -28.58
N PRO A 25 5.89 17.43 -28.98
CA PRO A 25 6.46 16.12 -29.27
C PRO A 25 6.71 15.29 -27.99
N THR A 26 6.66 15.92 -26.82
CA THR A 26 6.90 15.29 -25.52
C THR A 26 5.71 15.49 -24.57
N GLY A 27 5.70 14.73 -23.47
CA GLY A 27 4.65 14.84 -22.45
C GLY A 27 3.31 14.22 -22.88
N LEU A 28 3.34 13.25 -23.76
CA LEU A 28 2.14 12.55 -24.28
C LEU A 28 1.62 11.45 -23.34
N ALA A 29 2.37 11.11 -22.29
CA ALA A 29 1.95 10.13 -21.32
C ALA A 29 0.62 10.51 -20.67
N LEU A 30 -0.30 9.54 -20.57
CA LEU A 30 -1.45 9.66 -19.71
C LEU A 30 -1.03 9.26 -18.29
N GLY A 31 -0.53 10.26 -17.55
CA GLY A 31 -0.11 10.09 -16.17
C GLY A 31 -1.28 10.25 -15.20
N PHE A 32 -1.47 9.26 -14.33
CA PHE A 32 -2.43 9.29 -13.23
C PHE A 32 -1.69 9.21 -11.90
N ASN A 33 -2.11 10.00 -10.94
CA ASN A 33 -1.72 9.83 -9.54
C ASN A 33 -2.94 9.37 -8.75
N PHE A 34 -2.89 8.15 -8.22
CA PHE A 34 -3.88 7.57 -7.34
C PHE A 34 -3.41 7.75 -5.90
N ALA A 35 -3.99 8.70 -5.21
CA ALA A 35 -3.62 9.04 -3.85
C ALA A 35 -4.72 8.68 -2.87
N GLY A 36 -4.37 8.20 -1.68
CA GLY A 36 -5.34 7.91 -0.63
C GLY A 36 -4.91 6.79 0.31
N PRO A 37 -5.67 6.54 1.37
CA PRO A 37 -5.35 5.54 2.39
C PRO A 37 -5.12 4.14 1.82
N PRO A 38 -4.35 3.28 2.51
CA PRO A 38 -4.17 1.90 2.10
C PRO A 38 -5.49 1.12 2.12
N GLY A 39 -5.66 0.19 1.17
CA GLY A 39 -6.84 -0.67 1.08
C GLY A 39 -8.09 0.00 0.47
N THR A 40 -7.97 1.20 -0.13
CA THR A 40 -9.08 1.91 -0.80
C THR A 40 -9.28 1.51 -2.26
N GLY A 41 -8.48 0.59 -2.81
CA GLY A 41 -8.70 0.01 -4.14
C GLY A 41 -7.87 0.63 -5.27
N LYS A 42 -6.81 1.38 -4.99
CA LYS A 42 -5.93 2.00 -6.00
C LYS A 42 -5.41 0.99 -7.02
N THR A 43 -4.81 -0.09 -6.57
CA THR A 43 -4.24 -1.16 -7.43
C THR A 43 -5.32 -1.86 -8.25
N ILE A 44 -6.46 -2.19 -7.64
CA ILE A 44 -7.62 -2.81 -8.33
C ILE A 44 -8.15 -1.87 -9.43
N CYS A 45 -8.20 -0.56 -9.18
CA CYS A 45 -8.60 0.42 -10.18
C CYS A 45 -7.61 0.47 -11.36
N ALA A 46 -6.31 0.36 -11.10
CA ALA A 46 -5.29 0.30 -12.15
C ALA A 46 -5.44 -0.97 -13.01
N GLU A 47 -5.70 -2.13 -12.39
CA GLU A 47 -6.00 -3.39 -13.08
C GLU A 47 -7.26 -3.26 -13.96
N ALA A 48 -8.33 -2.66 -13.42
CA ALA A 48 -9.56 -2.42 -14.18
C ALA A 48 -9.36 -1.51 -15.38
N ILE A 49 -8.49 -0.48 -15.27
CA ILE A 49 -8.12 0.38 -16.40
C ILE A 49 -7.35 -0.42 -17.45
N ALA A 50 -6.35 -1.18 -17.06
CA ALA A 50 -5.57 -1.99 -17.98
C ALA A 50 -6.48 -2.97 -18.74
N HIS A 51 -7.37 -3.66 -18.02
CA HIS A 51 -8.35 -4.56 -18.59
C HIS A 51 -9.30 -3.86 -19.58
N SER A 52 -9.84 -2.69 -19.21
CA SER A 52 -10.75 -1.91 -20.06
C SER A 52 -10.09 -1.42 -21.35
N LEU A 53 -8.78 -1.25 -21.35
CA LEU A 53 -7.97 -0.90 -22.51
C LEU A 53 -7.50 -2.11 -23.32
N GLY A 54 -7.83 -3.33 -22.90
CA GLY A 54 -7.32 -4.57 -23.49
C GLY A 54 -5.80 -4.69 -23.41
N ARG A 55 -5.17 -4.17 -22.35
CA ARG A 55 -3.72 -4.11 -22.18
C ARG A 55 -3.28 -4.85 -20.93
N ARG A 56 -2.04 -5.30 -20.95
CA ARG A 56 -1.38 -5.86 -19.76
C ARG A 56 -1.08 -4.75 -18.77
N LEU A 57 -1.16 -5.08 -17.48
CA LEU A 57 -0.63 -4.24 -16.41
C LEU A 57 0.80 -4.70 -16.09
N LEU A 58 1.74 -3.77 -16.15
CA LEU A 58 3.11 -3.98 -15.68
C LEU A 58 3.23 -3.28 -14.32
N LEU A 59 3.21 -4.09 -13.26
CA LEU A 59 3.37 -3.62 -11.88
C LEU A 59 4.85 -3.47 -11.58
N VAL A 60 5.23 -2.30 -11.10
CA VAL A 60 6.60 -1.95 -10.67
C VAL A 60 6.56 -1.57 -9.20
N ARG A 61 7.26 -2.32 -8.35
CA ARG A 61 7.43 -2.02 -6.93
C ARG A 61 8.80 -1.40 -6.68
N TYR A 62 8.87 -0.50 -5.70
CA TYR A 62 10.13 0.14 -5.32
C TYR A 62 11.23 -0.87 -4.99
N ALA A 63 10.91 -1.92 -4.24
CA ALA A 63 11.86 -2.99 -3.90
C ALA A 63 12.47 -3.68 -5.13
N GLU A 64 11.74 -3.76 -6.24
CA GLU A 64 12.24 -4.33 -7.50
C GLU A 64 13.21 -3.38 -8.20
N LEU A 65 13.03 -2.07 -8.03
CA LEU A 65 13.97 -1.06 -8.54
C LEU A 65 15.27 -1.03 -7.72
N GLU A 66 15.18 -1.18 -6.40
CA GLU A 66 16.30 -1.11 -5.47
C GLU A 66 17.14 -2.40 -5.45
N SER A 67 16.50 -3.58 -5.58
CA SER A 67 17.16 -4.89 -5.47
C SER A 67 18.15 -5.20 -6.61
N LEU A 68 18.11 -4.47 -7.70
CA LEU A 68 18.97 -4.66 -8.88
C LEU A 68 20.30 -3.89 -8.79
N TRP A 69 20.89 -3.78 -7.58
CA TRP A 69 22.26 -3.36 -7.28
C TRP A 69 22.69 -1.92 -7.60
N MET A 70 23.39 -1.34 -6.66
CA MET A 70 23.98 0.01 -6.72
C MET A 70 24.63 0.31 -8.10
N GLY A 71 24.14 1.36 -8.76
CA GLY A 71 24.66 1.85 -10.05
C GLY A 71 23.88 1.41 -11.30
N GLU A 72 22.97 0.42 -11.23
CA GLU A 72 22.18 -0.04 -12.38
C GLU A 72 20.72 0.41 -12.36
N THR A 73 20.24 0.94 -11.25
CA THR A 73 18.86 1.37 -11.07
C THR A 73 18.34 2.30 -12.19
N PRO A 74 19.10 3.28 -12.68
CA PRO A 74 18.68 4.12 -13.81
C PRO A 74 18.46 3.34 -15.10
N LYS A 75 19.29 2.34 -15.39
CA LYS A 75 19.14 1.47 -16.58
C LYS A 75 17.89 0.60 -16.48
N ASN A 76 17.56 0.16 -15.27
CA ASN A 76 16.38 -0.65 -15.01
C ASN A 76 15.09 0.14 -15.21
N VAL A 77 15.03 1.40 -14.77
CA VAL A 77 13.91 2.29 -15.05
C VAL A 77 13.71 2.43 -16.56
N ALA A 78 14.77 2.73 -17.32
CA ALA A 78 14.68 2.85 -18.76
C ALA A 78 14.26 1.52 -19.46
N ALA A 79 14.71 0.36 -18.94
CA ALA A 79 14.32 -0.96 -19.43
C ALA A 79 12.83 -1.24 -19.19
N ILE A 80 12.28 -0.87 -18.02
CA ILE A 80 10.86 -0.99 -17.70
C ILE A 80 10.02 -0.19 -18.68
N PHE A 81 10.36 1.06 -18.95
CA PHE A 81 9.64 1.88 -19.92
C PHE A 81 9.76 1.35 -21.36
N ARG A 82 10.89 0.75 -21.71
CA ARG A 82 11.07 0.08 -23.01
C ARG A 82 10.13 -1.12 -23.11
N THR A 83 10.15 -2.04 -22.15
CA THR A 83 9.25 -3.18 -22.10
C THR A 83 7.77 -2.75 -22.16
N ALA A 84 7.41 -1.71 -21.41
CA ALA A 84 6.05 -1.19 -21.44
C ALA A 84 5.64 -0.62 -22.80
N ARG A 85 6.57 -0.01 -23.54
CA ARG A 85 6.35 0.44 -24.92
C ARG A 85 6.13 -0.73 -25.87
N ASP A 86 7.02 -1.72 -25.82
CA ASP A 86 7.01 -2.90 -26.69
C ASP A 86 5.73 -3.73 -26.48
N ASP A 87 5.33 -3.96 -25.24
CA ASP A 87 4.13 -4.70 -24.85
C ASP A 87 2.85 -3.85 -24.93
N ARG A 88 2.93 -2.54 -25.16
CA ARG A 88 1.83 -1.57 -25.04
C ARG A 88 1.12 -1.68 -23.70
N ALA A 89 1.85 -1.96 -22.64
CA ALA A 89 1.32 -2.17 -21.30
C ALA A 89 0.91 -0.86 -20.61
N VAL A 90 0.06 -0.98 -19.59
CA VAL A 90 -0.17 0.07 -18.59
C VAL A 90 0.87 -0.11 -17.50
N LEU A 91 1.63 0.93 -17.20
CA LEU A 91 2.59 0.94 -16.10
C LEU A 91 1.87 1.32 -14.80
N LEU A 92 2.11 0.54 -13.74
CA LEU A 92 1.69 0.89 -12.38
C LEU A 92 2.92 0.91 -11.47
N PHE A 93 3.27 2.08 -10.98
CA PHE A 93 4.22 2.25 -9.89
C PHE A 93 3.45 2.22 -8.57
N ASP A 94 3.52 1.09 -7.86
CA ASP A 94 2.90 0.95 -6.54
C ASP A 94 3.88 1.42 -5.45
N GLU A 95 3.36 1.93 -4.34
CA GLU A 95 4.16 2.57 -3.28
C GLU A 95 5.03 3.72 -3.85
N ALA A 96 4.45 4.51 -4.74
CA ALA A 96 5.17 5.56 -5.46
C ALA A 96 5.72 6.68 -4.56
N ASP A 97 5.27 6.78 -3.33
CA ASP A 97 5.84 7.64 -2.29
C ASP A 97 7.31 7.31 -2.00
N ALA A 98 7.72 6.05 -2.10
CA ALA A 98 9.12 5.65 -1.94
C ALA A 98 10.00 6.09 -3.13
N ILE A 99 9.44 6.13 -4.36
CA ILE A 99 10.17 6.50 -5.58
C ILE A 99 10.15 8.01 -5.81
N ALA A 100 9.00 8.63 -5.60
CA ALA A 100 8.71 10.02 -5.94
C ALA A 100 8.79 10.98 -4.76
N ALA A 101 9.39 10.53 -3.65
CA ALA A 101 9.59 11.35 -2.46
C ALA A 101 10.34 12.66 -2.80
N ARG A 102 9.95 13.73 -2.12
CA ARG A 102 10.65 15.03 -2.22
C ARG A 102 12.12 14.84 -1.97
N ARG A 103 12.93 15.46 -2.82
CA ARG A 103 14.39 15.47 -2.68
C ARG A 103 14.75 16.03 -1.31
N SER A 104 15.40 15.21 -0.47
CA SER A 104 15.89 15.67 0.83
C SER A 104 17.10 16.56 0.64
N THR A 105 17.15 17.66 1.39
CA THR A 105 18.30 18.58 1.44
C THR A 105 19.26 18.26 2.58
N SER A 106 19.03 17.18 3.34
CA SER A 106 19.87 16.78 4.47
C SER A 106 21.06 15.89 4.04
N VAL A 107 22.13 15.93 4.85
CA VAL A 107 23.53 15.66 4.47
C VAL A 107 23.94 14.19 4.53
N ASP A 108 23.19 13.25 3.94
CA ASP A 108 23.63 11.86 3.78
C ASP A 108 24.04 11.60 2.32
N TYR A 109 25.34 11.76 2.02
CA TYR A 109 25.89 12.02 0.68
C TYR A 109 25.83 10.85 -0.33
N GLY A 110 25.61 9.61 0.09
CA GLY A 110 25.65 8.46 -0.81
C GLY A 110 24.29 8.06 -1.35
N PHE A 111 23.38 7.72 -0.47
CA PHE A 111 22.06 7.17 -0.78
C PHE A 111 21.14 8.19 -1.49
N GLN A 112 21.27 9.47 -1.15
CA GLN A 112 20.48 10.55 -1.74
C GLN A 112 20.85 10.90 -3.18
N ARG A 113 22.11 10.74 -3.57
CA ARG A 113 22.53 10.93 -4.96
C ARG A 113 21.90 9.90 -5.86
N GLU A 114 21.85 8.66 -5.43
CA GLU A 114 21.28 7.56 -6.20
C GLU A 114 19.76 7.71 -6.36
N SER A 115 19.04 8.00 -5.28
CA SER A 115 17.60 8.29 -5.29
C SER A 115 17.26 9.46 -6.22
N ASN A 116 18.01 10.57 -6.16
CA ASN A 116 17.82 11.72 -7.04
C ASN A 116 18.07 11.38 -8.51
N THR A 117 19.01 10.46 -8.81
CA THR A 117 19.28 10.00 -10.16
C THR A 117 18.13 9.17 -10.70
N VAL A 118 17.56 8.25 -9.90
CA VAL A 118 16.39 7.44 -10.26
C VAL A 118 15.20 8.34 -10.58
N VAL A 119 14.90 9.31 -9.72
CA VAL A 119 13.83 10.30 -9.93
C VAL A 119 14.06 11.05 -11.24
N SER A 120 15.29 11.47 -11.53
CA SER A 120 15.60 12.23 -12.76
C SER A 120 15.39 11.40 -14.01
N VAL A 121 15.82 10.12 -14.02
CA VAL A 121 15.60 9.20 -15.14
C VAL A 121 14.10 8.89 -15.30
N LEU A 122 13.40 8.64 -14.21
CA LEU A 122 11.95 8.40 -14.25
C LEU A 122 11.20 9.59 -14.86
N LEU A 123 11.54 10.81 -14.47
CA LEU A 123 10.96 12.03 -15.04
C LEU A 123 11.30 12.19 -16.52
N GLN A 124 12.52 11.84 -16.93
CA GLN A 124 12.93 11.86 -18.34
C GLN A 124 12.16 10.82 -19.16
N GLU A 125 12.05 9.58 -18.69
CA GLU A 125 11.30 8.53 -19.37
C GLU A 125 9.81 8.87 -19.48
N LEU A 126 9.21 9.47 -18.44
CA LEU A 126 7.83 9.97 -18.48
C LEU A 126 7.60 11.03 -19.56
N GLU A 127 8.59 11.87 -19.83
CA GLU A 127 8.47 12.92 -20.82
C GLU A 127 8.35 12.38 -22.26
N TRP A 128 9.07 11.25 -22.53
CA TRP A 128 9.09 10.61 -23.85
C TRP A 128 8.12 9.43 -23.98
N TYR A 129 7.44 9.05 -22.89
CA TYR A 129 6.50 7.95 -22.92
C TYR A 129 5.14 8.38 -23.45
N ASN A 130 4.58 7.60 -24.38
CA ASN A 130 3.24 7.86 -24.94
C ASN A 130 2.19 6.85 -24.48
N GLY A 131 2.47 6.13 -23.40
CA GLY A 131 1.58 5.14 -22.80
C GLY A 131 0.77 5.67 -21.61
N VAL A 132 0.18 4.74 -20.87
CA VAL A 132 -0.52 5.00 -19.61
C VAL A 132 0.39 4.65 -18.46
N VAL A 133 0.57 5.61 -17.54
CA VAL A 133 1.36 5.43 -16.31
C VAL A 133 0.49 5.81 -15.13
N ILE A 134 0.45 4.95 -14.14
CA ILE A 134 -0.30 5.14 -12.90
C ILE A 134 0.69 5.10 -11.74
N PHE A 135 0.65 6.10 -10.89
CA PHE A 135 1.36 6.15 -9.63
C PHE A 135 0.36 5.93 -8.51
N ALA A 136 0.54 4.91 -7.68
CA ALA A 136 -0.28 4.67 -6.50
C ALA A 136 0.51 5.05 -5.25
N THR A 137 -0.01 5.98 -4.45
CA THR A 137 0.65 6.46 -3.23
C THR A 137 -0.31 6.51 -2.04
N ASN A 138 0.22 6.24 -0.87
CA ASN A 138 -0.49 6.43 0.39
C ASN A 138 -0.25 7.83 0.99
N LEU A 139 0.78 8.56 0.52
CA LEU A 139 1.26 9.84 1.05
C LEU A 139 1.35 10.90 -0.06
N ALA A 140 0.21 11.39 -0.53
CA ALA A 140 0.15 12.39 -1.60
C ALA A 140 0.99 13.66 -1.33
N ALA A 141 1.15 14.04 -0.06
CA ALA A 141 1.89 15.23 0.33
C ALA A 141 3.42 15.15 0.10
N ASN A 142 3.95 13.95 -0.10
CA ASN A 142 5.39 13.70 -0.25
C ASN A 142 5.86 13.65 -1.71
N PHE A 143 4.97 13.83 -2.67
CA PHE A 143 5.32 13.79 -4.08
C PHE A 143 6.19 14.97 -4.48
N ASP A 144 7.27 14.71 -5.23
CA ASP A 144 8.14 15.77 -5.77
C ASP A 144 7.33 16.63 -6.77
N PRO A 145 7.34 17.97 -6.64
CA PRO A 145 6.62 18.88 -7.54
C PRO A 145 6.97 18.71 -9.02
N ALA A 146 8.12 18.12 -9.35
CA ALA A 146 8.49 17.82 -10.73
C ALA A 146 7.57 16.78 -11.38
N PHE A 147 6.95 15.89 -10.60
CA PHE A 147 5.94 14.96 -11.11
C PHE A 147 4.61 15.63 -11.40
N GLU A 148 4.20 16.64 -10.62
CA GLU A 148 2.92 17.35 -10.82
C GLU A 148 2.76 17.92 -12.24
N ARG A 149 3.87 18.36 -12.84
CA ARG A 149 3.86 18.90 -14.21
C ARG A 149 3.69 17.83 -15.28
N ARG A 150 3.98 16.57 -14.96
CA ARG A 150 3.95 15.42 -15.87
C ARG A 150 2.74 14.52 -15.66
N ILE A 151 2.19 14.54 -14.45
CA ILE A 151 0.99 13.81 -14.09
C ILE A 151 -0.22 14.74 -14.21
N ARG A 152 -1.02 14.52 -15.24
CA ARG A 152 -2.14 15.42 -15.57
C ARG A 152 -3.41 15.16 -14.80
N THR A 153 -3.54 13.97 -14.21
CA THR A 153 -4.78 13.55 -13.54
C THR A 153 -4.47 13.01 -12.15
N HIS A 154 -5.02 13.68 -11.15
CA HIS A 154 -4.94 13.25 -9.76
C HIS A 154 -6.29 12.72 -9.33
N VAL A 155 -6.33 11.51 -8.79
CA VAL A 155 -7.52 10.83 -8.30
C VAL A 155 -7.35 10.56 -6.83
N LEU A 156 -8.22 11.14 -6.01
CA LEU A 156 -8.26 10.87 -4.59
C LEU A 156 -9.13 9.63 -4.33
N PHE A 157 -8.56 8.64 -3.67
CA PHE A 157 -9.25 7.46 -3.18
C PHE A 157 -9.58 7.69 -1.71
N GLU A 158 -10.81 8.00 -1.45
CA GLU A 158 -11.32 8.19 -0.09
C GLU A 158 -11.68 6.86 0.57
N MET A 159 -11.89 6.88 1.88
CA MET A 159 -12.46 5.73 2.58
C MET A 159 -13.87 5.47 2.07
N PRO A 160 -14.26 4.21 1.85
CA PRO A 160 -15.58 3.91 1.31
C PRO A 160 -16.71 4.31 2.27
N GLY A 161 -17.77 4.91 1.74
CA GLY A 161 -19.00 5.20 2.46
C GLY A 161 -19.79 3.93 2.82
N GLU A 162 -20.88 4.07 3.58
CA GLU A 162 -21.70 2.91 4.03
C GLU A 162 -22.21 2.06 2.85
N ALA A 163 -22.77 2.70 1.82
CA ALA A 163 -23.30 2.00 0.65
C ALA A 163 -22.19 1.26 -0.13
N GLU A 164 -21.05 1.88 -0.27
CA GLU A 164 -19.89 1.31 -0.93
C GLU A 164 -19.32 0.13 -0.14
N ARG A 165 -19.19 0.25 1.19
CA ARG A 165 -18.76 -0.86 2.06
C ARG A 165 -19.71 -2.05 1.94
N ALA A 166 -21.03 -1.84 1.94
CA ALA A 166 -22.00 -2.91 1.77
C ALA A 166 -21.83 -3.63 0.43
N GLN A 167 -21.51 -2.89 -0.62
CA GLN A 167 -21.21 -3.47 -1.93
C GLN A 167 -19.89 -4.22 -1.93
N ILE A 168 -18.85 -3.68 -1.28
CA ILE A 168 -17.54 -4.32 -1.16
C ILE A 168 -17.67 -5.67 -0.45
N TRP A 169 -18.43 -5.75 0.66
CA TRP A 169 -18.71 -7.02 1.34
C TRP A 169 -19.28 -8.07 0.37
N ARG A 170 -20.26 -7.69 -0.44
CA ARG A 170 -20.94 -8.60 -1.39
C ARG A 170 -20.02 -9.09 -2.49
N VAL A 171 -19.23 -8.19 -3.10
CA VAL A 171 -18.38 -8.54 -4.25
C VAL A 171 -17.17 -9.38 -3.88
N GLN A 172 -16.79 -9.45 -2.59
CA GLN A 172 -15.73 -10.35 -2.12
C GLN A 172 -16.15 -11.83 -2.14
N LEU A 173 -17.43 -12.13 -2.28
CA LEU A 173 -18.00 -13.46 -2.19
C LEU A 173 -18.51 -13.92 -3.56
N HIS A 174 -18.32 -15.21 -3.84
CA HIS A 174 -18.87 -15.76 -5.08
C HIS A 174 -20.38 -15.99 -4.94
N PRO A 175 -21.24 -15.34 -5.77
CA PRO A 175 -22.68 -15.28 -5.55
C PRO A 175 -23.36 -16.65 -5.50
N ALA A 176 -22.84 -17.65 -6.22
CA ALA A 176 -23.46 -18.97 -6.32
C ALA A 176 -22.74 -20.07 -5.53
N ARG A 177 -21.47 -19.86 -5.14
CA ARG A 177 -20.65 -20.93 -4.53
C ARG A 177 -20.32 -20.70 -3.06
N THR A 178 -20.33 -19.44 -2.61
CA THR A 178 -20.04 -19.15 -1.20
C THR A 178 -21.27 -19.53 -0.36
N PRO A 179 -21.12 -20.44 0.63
CA PRO A 179 -22.22 -20.91 1.45
C PRO A 179 -22.57 -19.89 2.55
N LEU A 180 -23.38 -18.91 2.22
CA LEU A 180 -23.87 -17.92 3.20
C LEU A 180 -25.10 -18.46 3.96
N ALA A 181 -25.15 -18.14 5.24
CA ALA A 181 -26.34 -18.33 6.06
C ALA A 181 -27.36 -17.20 5.81
N ALA A 182 -28.63 -17.44 6.14
CA ALA A 182 -29.70 -16.48 5.90
C ALA A 182 -29.68 -15.27 6.85
N ASP A 183 -28.89 -15.34 7.93
CA ASP A 183 -28.74 -14.29 8.93
C ASP A 183 -27.77 -13.17 8.51
N VAL A 184 -27.07 -13.30 7.38
CA VAL A 184 -26.02 -12.34 6.96
C VAL A 184 -26.64 -11.07 6.42
N ASP A 185 -26.34 -9.95 7.11
CA ASP A 185 -26.72 -8.60 6.71
C ASP A 185 -25.50 -7.71 6.48
N PHE A 186 -25.13 -7.54 5.20
CA PHE A 186 -24.01 -6.68 4.81
C PHE A 186 -24.26 -5.19 5.03
N GLN A 187 -25.52 -4.75 5.11
CA GLN A 187 -25.83 -3.36 5.45
C GLN A 187 -25.55 -3.09 6.92
N ALA A 188 -25.92 -4.01 7.81
CA ALA A 188 -25.60 -3.90 9.22
C ALA A 188 -24.08 -3.87 9.45
N LEU A 189 -23.33 -4.74 8.78
CA LEU A 189 -21.85 -4.73 8.83
C LEU A 189 -21.29 -3.40 8.33
N ALA A 190 -21.75 -2.90 7.20
CA ALA A 190 -21.28 -1.66 6.61
C ALA A 190 -21.57 -0.43 7.49
N ARG A 191 -22.73 -0.40 8.15
CA ARG A 191 -23.10 0.67 9.07
C ARG A 191 -22.27 0.66 10.34
N ARG A 192 -22.03 -0.55 10.90
CA ARG A 192 -21.34 -0.71 12.18
C ARG A 192 -19.83 -0.49 12.06
N TYR A 193 -19.22 -0.89 10.95
CA TYR A 193 -17.75 -0.89 10.80
C TYR A 193 -17.29 0.05 9.69
N GLU A 194 -16.64 1.16 10.08
CA GLU A 194 -16.02 2.12 9.16
C GLU A 194 -14.59 1.67 8.83
N VAL A 195 -14.44 0.86 7.80
CA VAL A 195 -13.20 0.19 7.43
C VAL A 195 -12.91 0.29 5.93
N SER A 196 -11.66 0.07 5.54
CA SER A 196 -11.27 0.06 4.13
C SER A 196 -11.71 -1.22 3.41
N GLY A 197 -11.71 -1.18 2.08
CA GLY A 197 -11.97 -2.38 1.27
C GLY A 197 -10.95 -3.51 1.51
N GLY A 198 -9.70 -3.18 1.81
CA GLY A 198 -8.67 -4.13 2.20
C GLY A 198 -8.99 -4.84 3.52
N ASP A 199 -9.54 -4.12 4.49
CA ASP A 199 -9.98 -4.68 5.76
C ASP A 199 -11.15 -5.63 5.59
N ILE A 200 -12.13 -5.23 4.78
CA ILE A 200 -13.28 -6.08 4.43
C ILE A 200 -12.81 -7.37 3.79
N ARG A 201 -11.89 -7.30 2.82
CA ARG A 201 -11.31 -8.48 2.18
C ARG A 201 -10.67 -9.43 3.19
N ASN A 202 -9.86 -8.90 4.11
CA ASN A 202 -9.20 -9.69 5.14
C ASN A 202 -10.22 -10.33 6.09
N ALA A 203 -11.26 -9.59 6.49
CA ALA A 203 -12.33 -10.08 7.33
C ALA A 203 -13.13 -11.20 6.64
N VAL A 204 -13.44 -11.06 5.36
CA VAL A 204 -14.13 -12.10 4.57
C VAL A 204 -13.33 -13.39 4.54
N LEU A 205 -12.01 -13.32 4.29
CA LEU A 205 -11.15 -14.49 4.28
C LEU A 205 -11.09 -15.17 5.64
N LYS A 206 -10.95 -14.40 6.73
CA LYS A 206 -10.96 -14.92 8.11
C LYS A 206 -12.31 -15.55 8.47
N ALA A 207 -13.42 -14.90 8.12
CA ALA A 207 -14.77 -15.43 8.35
C ALA A 207 -14.99 -16.77 7.63
N ALA A 208 -14.52 -16.87 6.40
CA ALA A 208 -14.60 -18.12 5.63
C ALA A 208 -13.75 -19.23 6.27
N LEU A 209 -12.53 -18.90 6.74
CA LEU A 209 -11.68 -19.86 7.46
C LEU A 209 -12.31 -20.31 8.78
N ALA A 210 -12.90 -19.38 9.56
CA ALA A 210 -13.57 -19.69 10.82
C ALA A 210 -14.76 -20.64 10.60
N ALA A 211 -15.62 -20.33 9.64
CA ALA A 211 -16.76 -21.17 9.28
C ALA A 211 -16.33 -22.55 8.75
N ALA A 212 -15.25 -22.62 8.00
CA ALA A 212 -14.71 -23.90 7.51
C ALA A 212 -14.12 -24.76 8.62
N ALA A 213 -13.61 -24.15 9.70
CA ALA A 213 -13.05 -24.86 10.86
C ALA A 213 -14.11 -25.40 11.82
N GLU A 214 -15.38 -25.00 11.70
CA GLU A 214 -16.45 -25.53 12.54
C GLU A 214 -16.60 -27.05 12.41
N PRO A 215 -16.95 -27.75 13.49
CA PRO A 215 -17.19 -29.19 13.43
C PRO A 215 -18.44 -29.52 12.62
N GLY A 216 -18.40 -30.61 11.84
CA GLY A 216 -19.51 -31.09 11.04
C GLY A 216 -19.16 -31.36 9.60
N PRO A 217 -20.10 -31.91 8.82
CA PRO A 217 -19.89 -32.20 7.41
C PRO A 217 -19.81 -30.92 6.58
N ASP A 218 -18.95 -30.89 5.57
CA ASP A 218 -18.69 -29.71 4.73
C ASP A 218 -19.97 -29.16 4.04
N SER A 219 -20.91 -30.03 3.73
CA SER A 219 -22.20 -29.65 3.14
C SER A 219 -23.11 -28.83 4.06
N ALA A 220 -22.91 -28.91 5.37
CA ALA A 220 -23.69 -28.16 6.37
C ALA A 220 -23.04 -26.83 6.76
N LYS A 221 -21.75 -26.65 6.49
CA LYS A 221 -21.02 -25.44 6.85
C LYS A 221 -21.57 -24.20 6.14
N ARG A 222 -21.77 -23.12 6.89
CA ARG A 222 -22.26 -21.84 6.40
C ARG A 222 -21.49 -20.70 7.06
N ILE A 223 -21.28 -19.62 6.33
CA ILE A 223 -20.71 -18.41 6.90
C ILE A 223 -21.88 -17.59 7.47
N HIS A 224 -21.90 -17.45 8.79
CA HIS A 224 -22.91 -16.72 9.55
C HIS A 224 -22.46 -15.27 9.80
N GLN A 225 -23.42 -14.41 10.20
CA GLN A 225 -23.18 -13.01 10.54
C GLN A 225 -22.06 -12.87 11.60
N HIS A 226 -22.06 -13.69 12.65
CA HIS A 226 -21.08 -13.62 13.73
C HIS A 226 -19.64 -13.89 13.25
N HIS A 227 -19.43 -14.71 12.21
CA HIS A 227 -18.10 -14.94 11.65
C HIS A 227 -17.52 -13.68 11.06
N PHE A 228 -18.35 -12.89 10.33
CA PHE A 228 -17.91 -11.62 9.78
C PHE A 228 -17.64 -10.59 10.88
N GLU A 229 -18.51 -10.51 11.89
CA GLU A 229 -18.36 -9.57 13.02
C GLU A 229 -17.09 -9.86 13.81
N ALA A 230 -16.87 -11.11 14.22
CA ALA A 230 -15.65 -11.51 14.93
C ALA A 230 -14.39 -11.25 14.10
N SER A 231 -14.42 -11.57 12.80
CA SER A 231 -13.28 -11.41 11.90
C SER A 231 -12.93 -9.95 11.68
N ILE A 232 -13.91 -9.06 11.51
CA ILE A 232 -13.62 -7.64 11.30
C ILE A 232 -13.13 -6.97 12.58
N GLU A 233 -13.65 -7.36 13.74
CA GLU A 233 -13.17 -6.90 15.04
C GLU A 233 -11.71 -7.31 15.28
N GLU A 234 -11.34 -8.53 14.90
CA GLU A 234 -9.95 -9.00 14.95
C GLU A 234 -9.03 -8.21 14.01
N VAL A 235 -9.48 -7.91 12.77
CA VAL A 235 -8.72 -7.07 11.82
C VAL A 235 -8.50 -5.66 12.40
N ILE A 236 -9.53 -5.06 12.99
CA ILE A 236 -9.44 -3.74 13.63
C ILE A 236 -8.51 -3.78 14.83
N ALA A 237 -8.60 -4.81 15.68
CA ALA A 237 -7.72 -4.99 16.83
C ALA A 237 -6.25 -5.14 16.40
N GLY A 238 -5.97 -5.94 15.36
CA GLY A 238 -4.63 -6.09 14.80
C GLY A 238 -4.03 -4.76 14.32
N LYS A 239 -4.82 -3.91 13.68
CA LYS A 239 -4.38 -2.56 13.28
C LYS A 239 -4.05 -1.64 14.46
N ARG A 240 -4.80 -1.75 15.56
CA ARG A 240 -4.49 -0.97 16.78
C ARG A 240 -3.14 -1.38 17.36
N VAL A 241 -2.85 -2.68 17.41
CA VAL A 241 -1.55 -3.18 17.88
C VAL A 241 -0.40 -2.63 17.02
N MET A 242 -0.55 -2.66 15.69
CA MET A 242 0.47 -2.13 14.78
C MET A 242 0.68 -0.62 14.95
N ARG A 243 -0.38 0.15 15.16
CA ARG A 243 -0.27 1.60 15.43
C ARG A 243 0.39 1.89 16.78
N GLN A 244 0.09 1.11 17.81
CA GLN A 244 0.72 1.26 19.12
C GLN A 244 2.21 0.93 19.09
N SER A 245 2.65 -0.06 18.30
CA SER A 245 4.06 -0.38 18.14
C SER A 245 4.86 0.70 17.40
N GLN A 246 4.23 1.47 16.51
CA GLN A 246 4.86 2.61 15.83
C GLN A 246 5.07 3.82 16.74
N PHE A 247 4.32 3.95 17.83
CA PHE A 247 4.52 5.02 18.83
C PHE A 247 5.54 4.63 19.92
N ALA A 248 6.01 3.39 19.96
CA ALA A 248 7.04 2.95 20.90
C ALA A 248 8.44 3.47 20.57
N ASP A 249 8.63 4.08 19.39
CA ASP A 249 9.89 4.68 18.95
C ASP A 249 9.97 6.21 19.20
N GLU A 250 8.98 6.83 19.82
CA GLU A 250 9.18 8.18 20.38
C GLU A 250 10.16 8.07 21.56
N PRO A 251 11.33 8.75 21.51
CA PRO A 251 12.21 8.76 22.65
C PRO A 251 11.42 9.34 23.85
N LEU A 252 11.35 8.56 24.93
CA LEU A 252 10.79 8.99 26.21
C LEU A 252 11.52 10.30 26.57
N VAL A 253 10.89 11.44 26.33
CA VAL A 253 11.31 12.72 26.91
C VAL A 253 11.00 12.59 28.38
N LEU A 254 11.98 12.10 29.13
CA LEU A 254 11.93 12.14 30.59
C LEU A 254 11.80 13.62 30.97
N PRO A 255 10.77 14.01 31.75
CA PRO A 255 10.73 15.36 32.29
C PRO A 255 12.00 15.57 33.10
N GLU A 256 12.71 16.66 32.83
CA GLU A 256 13.89 17.05 33.60
C GLU A 256 13.53 17.01 35.08
N ALA A 257 14.03 15.96 35.75
CA ALA A 257 13.89 15.85 37.19
C ALA A 257 14.74 16.94 37.81
N ASN A 258 14.10 17.97 38.36
CA ASN A 258 14.72 18.92 39.29
C ASN A 258 15.44 18.11 40.37
N LEU A 259 16.76 18.05 40.29
CA LEU A 259 17.64 17.52 41.32
C LEU A 259 17.56 18.39 42.56
N VAL A 260 16.60 18.11 43.41
CA VAL A 260 16.67 18.52 44.83
C VAL A 260 17.22 17.32 45.59
N ALA A 261 18.42 17.49 46.10
CA ALA A 261 19.10 16.54 46.93
C ALA A 261 18.29 16.21 48.18
N GLY A 262 18.04 14.94 48.45
CA GLY A 262 17.41 14.46 49.66
C GLY A 262 17.39 12.94 49.70
N ALA A 263 18.37 12.35 50.37
CA ALA A 263 18.50 10.92 50.58
C ALA A 263 17.28 10.27 51.21
N THR A 264 16.81 9.13 50.69
CA THR A 264 16.50 7.94 51.50
C THR A 264 16.31 6.74 50.59
N ALA A 265 17.01 5.66 50.89
CA ALA A 265 16.90 4.34 50.26
C ALA A 265 15.49 3.81 50.46
N SER A 266 14.83 3.38 49.34
CA SER A 266 13.59 2.60 49.41
C SER A 266 13.64 1.45 48.40
N HIS A 267 13.44 0.27 48.93
CA HIS A 267 13.42 -1.06 48.36
C HIS A 267 12.85 -1.19 46.95
N ALA A 268 13.67 -1.66 46.01
CA ALA A 268 13.20 -2.18 44.72
C ALA A 268 12.30 -3.40 44.97
N SER A 269 11.12 -3.41 44.43
CA SER A 269 10.18 -4.55 44.54
C SER A 269 10.76 -5.81 43.86
N PRO A 270 10.61 -7.00 44.46
CA PRO A 270 11.18 -8.23 43.93
C PRO A 270 10.70 -8.61 42.53
N LEU A 271 9.57 -8.07 42.06
CA LEU A 271 9.02 -8.30 40.74
C LEU A 271 9.92 -7.76 39.58
N VAL A 272 10.62 -6.67 39.79
CA VAL A 272 11.53 -6.09 38.79
C VAL A 272 12.80 -6.96 38.63
N ALA A 273 13.28 -7.54 39.76
CA ALA A 273 14.43 -8.45 39.75
C ALA A 273 14.12 -9.74 38.99
N TYR A 274 12.91 -10.29 39.13
CA TYR A 274 12.48 -11.49 38.40
C TYR A 274 12.28 -11.26 36.90
N ALA A 275 11.79 -10.08 36.49
CA ALA A 275 11.64 -9.72 35.07
C ALA A 275 13.00 -9.61 34.37
N LEU A 276 13.99 -9.01 35.01
CA LEU A 276 15.36 -8.87 34.47
C LEU A 276 16.09 -10.23 34.42
N ALA A 277 15.89 -11.10 35.41
CA ALA A 277 16.46 -12.46 35.44
C ALA A 277 15.84 -13.34 34.32
N GLY A 278 14.54 -13.23 34.06
CA GLY A 278 13.85 -13.97 33.00
C GLY A 278 14.34 -13.54 31.59
N ALA A 279 14.56 -12.25 31.35
CA ALA A 279 15.08 -11.77 30.08
C ALA A 279 16.53 -12.24 29.84
N ALA A 280 17.38 -12.22 30.86
CA ALA A 280 18.75 -12.71 30.74
C ALA A 280 18.82 -14.24 30.46
N LEU A 281 17.92 -15.03 31.05
CA LEU A 281 17.83 -16.47 30.80
C LEU A 281 17.38 -16.76 29.34
N LEU A 282 16.45 -15.99 28.80
CA LEU A 282 15.97 -16.17 27.43
C LEU A 282 17.10 -15.87 26.41
N VAL A 283 17.88 -14.84 26.63
CA VAL A 283 19.01 -14.47 25.77
C VAL A 283 20.10 -15.56 25.83
N ALA A 284 20.36 -16.12 27.01
CA ALA A 284 21.33 -17.21 27.17
C ALA A 284 20.87 -18.51 26.47
N LEU A 285 19.58 -18.85 26.52
CA LEU A 285 19.01 -20.01 25.82
C LEU A 285 19.07 -19.85 24.29
N ILE A 286 18.81 -18.65 23.76
CA ILE A 286 18.91 -18.36 22.32
C ILE A 286 20.38 -18.47 21.87
N ALA A 287 21.33 -17.95 22.66
CA ALA A 287 22.75 -18.06 22.36
C ALA A 287 23.26 -19.50 22.35
N LEU A 288 22.77 -20.34 23.29
CA LEU A 288 23.08 -21.75 23.36
C LEU A 288 22.51 -22.53 22.18
N ALA A 289 21.27 -22.22 21.76
CA ALA A 289 20.66 -22.87 20.61
C ALA A 289 21.39 -22.53 19.28
N VAL A 290 21.87 -21.30 19.13
CA VAL A 290 22.68 -20.89 17.98
C VAL A 290 24.07 -21.55 17.98
N ALA A 291 24.65 -21.81 19.16
CA ALA A 291 25.94 -22.48 19.28
C ALA A 291 25.86 -24.00 18.99
N LEU A 292 24.70 -24.63 19.22
CA LEU A 292 24.48 -26.06 18.94
C LEU A 292 24.08 -26.34 17.48
N LEU A 293 23.73 -25.29 16.69
CA LEU A 293 23.39 -25.39 15.27
C LEU A 293 24.57 -25.05 14.33
N LYS A 294 25.76 -24.78 14.88
CA LYS A 294 27.04 -24.67 14.15
C LYS A 294 27.87 -25.92 14.32
#